data_0e9e55c2febe108f7b1afeeded692d75
#
_entry.id   0e9e55c2febe108f7b1afeeded692d75
#
_cell.length_a   1.000
_cell.length_b   1.000
_cell.length_c   1.000
_cell.angle_alpha   90.00
_cell.angle_beta   90.00
_cell.angle_gamma   90.00
#
_symmetry.space_group_name_H-M   'P 1'
#
loop_
_entity.id
_entity.type
_entity.pdbx_description
1 polymer ?
#
loop_
_entity_poly.entity_id
_entity_poly.type
_entity_poly.pdbx_seq_one_letter_code
_entity_poly.pdbx_strand_id
1 'polypeptide(L)'
;MKRIYGSLAIAALALAATPAFAQIKIASVGPMTGQYAAFGEQLRRGAEMAVADINAAGGVNGQKVELSIGDDACDPKQATAVANKMVSDKVVFVAGHYCSGSSIPASDIYKEAKILQITPASTNIKLTDDAFAKGNTTVFRTCGRDDVQGLTVGTYVLKWHRNAKVAILHDKSPYGKGVADETKKALNKGGMREAMYEAYNDTDKDFTALINKMKQAKIDIIVLGGYHTAGALLIKQSREQGFGAQMVGFDALEDAEFAKLGGAATNGVLMSFPPKAEDDPKNAALVKKFRDAKYEPAGYTLFTYAAVKVWAEAATKAKSIEAAKVAAALRAGTFDSAVGPLTYDQKGDIKNPVYDIYIWKDGKSLPTPK
;
A
#
# COMPACT_ATOMS: atom_id res chain seq x y z
N MET A 1 57.68 -28.19 62.27
CA MET A 1 57.46 -27.96 60.84
C MET A 1 55.99 -28.32 60.51
N LYS A 2 55.09 -27.31 60.42
CA LYS A 2 53.66 -27.54 60.05
C LYS A 2 53.49 -27.13 58.61
N ARG A 3 53.13 -28.06 57.72
CA ARG A 3 52.78 -27.80 56.32
C ARG A 3 51.31 -27.43 56.23
N ILE A 4 51.03 -26.22 55.72
CA ILE A 4 49.67 -25.75 55.42
C ILE A 4 49.42 -26.06 53.95
N TYR A 5 48.43 -26.91 53.67
CA TYR A 5 47.94 -27.13 52.31
C TYR A 5 46.80 -26.16 52.05
N GLY A 6 47.03 -25.20 51.18
CA GLY A 6 46.01 -24.29 50.68
C GLY A 6 45.26 -24.93 49.51
N SER A 7 43.95 -25.20 49.68
CA SER A 7 43.08 -25.66 48.60
C SER A 7 42.62 -24.48 47.76
N LEU A 8 43.07 -24.40 46.50
CA LEU A 8 42.52 -23.48 45.51
C LEU A 8 41.19 -24.05 45.00
N ALA A 9 40.08 -23.43 45.34
CA ALA A 9 38.79 -23.68 44.72
C ALA A 9 38.66 -22.91 43.40
N ILE A 10 38.75 -23.60 42.27
CA ILE A 10 38.49 -23.04 40.93
C ILE A 10 36.95 -23.01 40.73
N ALA A 11 36.38 -21.81 40.83
CA ALA A 11 34.99 -21.58 40.46
C ALA A 11 34.86 -21.56 38.93
N ALA A 12 34.37 -22.65 38.35
CA ALA A 12 34.02 -22.70 36.92
C ALA A 12 32.76 -21.89 36.67
N LEU A 13 32.92 -20.70 36.07
CA LEU A 13 31.81 -19.90 35.52
C LEU A 13 31.32 -20.59 34.26
N ALA A 14 30.22 -21.32 34.37
CA ALA A 14 29.51 -21.86 33.23
C ALA A 14 28.85 -20.66 32.48
N LEU A 15 29.48 -20.17 31.42
CA LEU A 15 28.82 -19.31 30.44
C LEU A 15 27.68 -20.15 29.82
N ALA A 16 26.46 -19.87 30.23
CA ALA A 16 25.27 -20.36 29.54
C ALA A 16 25.25 -19.71 28.15
N ALA A 17 25.75 -20.39 27.13
CA ALA A 17 25.55 -20.01 25.73
C ALA A 17 24.04 -20.07 25.46
N THR A 18 23.38 -18.91 25.47
CA THR A 18 21.99 -18.81 24.95
C THR A 18 22.02 -19.27 23.50
N PRO A 19 21.19 -20.24 23.10
CA PRO A 19 21.11 -20.63 21.70
C PRO A 19 20.76 -19.41 20.88
N ALA A 20 21.65 -19.02 19.96
CA ALA A 20 21.36 -18.00 18.98
C ALA A 20 20.28 -18.56 18.05
N PHE A 21 19.01 -18.29 18.35
CA PHE A 21 17.93 -18.61 17.42
C PHE A 21 18.18 -17.84 16.13
N ALA A 22 18.12 -18.53 14.99
CA ALA A 22 18.23 -17.88 13.69
C ALA A 22 17.13 -16.80 13.57
N GLN A 23 17.50 -15.63 13.06
CA GLN A 23 16.56 -14.53 12.86
C GLN A 23 15.51 -14.92 11.81
N ILE A 24 14.28 -14.45 12.00
CA ILE A 24 13.21 -14.61 11.02
C ILE A 24 13.38 -13.54 9.97
N LYS A 25 13.65 -13.93 8.72
CA LYS A 25 13.84 -13.01 7.61
C LYS A 25 12.51 -12.64 6.98
N ILE A 26 12.24 -11.34 6.91
CA ILE A 26 11.09 -10.78 6.20
C ILE A 26 11.56 -9.68 5.24
N ALA A 27 10.69 -9.25 4.34
CA ALA A 27 11.02 -8.15 3.45
C ALA A 27 9.89 -7.12 3.36
N SER A 28 10.25 -5.86 3.08
CA SER A 28 9.37 -4.87 2.52
C SER A 28 9.79 -4.58 1.09
N VAL A 29 8.85 -4.69 0.14
CA VAL A 29 9.14 -4.55 -1.29
C VAL A 29 8.20 -3.54 -1.91
N GLY A 30 8.76 -2.61 -2.67
CA GLY A 30 8.04 -1.56 -3.37
C GLY A 30 8.97 -0.72 -4.23
N PRO A 31 8.51 0.39 -4.80
CA PRO A 31 9.30 1.25 -5.67
C PRO A 31 10.25 2.13 -4.85
N MET A 32 11.40 1.60 -4.45
CA MET A 32 12.38 2.35 -3.66
C MET A 32 13.12 3.38 -4.50
N THR A 33 13.10 3.24 -5.82
CA THR A 33 13.68 4.16 -6.80
C THR A 33 12.67 4.55 -7.88
N GLY A 34 13.02 5.54 -8.72
CA GLY A 34 12.19 6.00 -9.84
C GLY A 34 11.12 7.01 -9.43
N GLN A 35 10.16 7.22 -10.33
CA GLN A 35 9.13 8.27 -10.16
C GLN A 35 8.12 8.00 -9.02
N TYR A 36 8.13 6.84 -8.43
CA TYR A 36 7.24 6.42 -7.33
C TYR A 36 7.99 6.18 -6.02
N ALA A 37 9.25 6.63 -5.92
CA ALA A 37 10.12 6.40 -4.76
C ALA A 37 9.53 6.93 -3.44
N ALA A 38 8.70 7.97 -3.49
CA ALA A 38 8.00 8.50 -2.32
C ALA A 38 7.14 7.41 -1.64
N PHE A 39 6.44 6.59 -2.43
CA PHE A 39 5.67 5.45 -1.89
C PHE A 39 6.57 4.33 -1.36
N GLY A 40 7.71 4.07 -2.01
CA GLY A 40 8.71 3.13 -1.49
C GLY A 40 9.21 3.54 -0.11
N GLU A 41 9.45 4.84 0.11
CA GLU A 41 9.84 5.39 1.40
C GLU A 41 8.74 5.18 2.46
N GLN A 42 7.46 5.37 2.12
CA GLN A 42 6.34 5.09 3.02
C GLN A 42 6.34 3.62 3.47
N LEU A 43 6.55 2.68 2.53
CA LEU A 43 6.61 1.25 2.84
C LEU A 43 7.82 0.94 3.73
N ARG A 44 9.00 1.43 3.36
CA ARG A 44 10.23 1.21 4.10
C ARG A 44 10.10 1.68 5.55
N ARG A 45 9.65 2.92 5.76
CA ARG A 45 9.51 3.50 7.11
C ARG A 45 8.49 2.75 7.96
N GLY A 46 7.35 2.38 7.36
CA GLY A 46 6.34 1.59 8.06
C GLY A 46 6.87 0.22 8.52
N ALA A 47 7.58 -0.48 7.64
CA ALA A 47 8.16 -1.79 7.94
C ALA A 47 9.30 -1.70 8.97
N GLU A 48 10.22 -0.74 8.84
CA GLU A 48 11.33 -0.52 9.80
C GLU A 48 10.80 -0.27 11.21
N MET A 49 9.80 0.61 11.36
CA MET A 49 9.20 0.91 12.66
C MET A 49 8.49 -0.31 13.26
N ALA A 50 7.75 -1.07 12.44
CA ALA A 50 7.06 -2.28 12.89
C ALA A 50 8.05 -3.35 13.37
N VAL A 51 9.14 -3.58 12.63
CA VAL A 51 10.18 -4.55 13.01
C VAL A 51 10.89 -4.10 14.29
N ALA A 52 11.18 -2.81 14.44
CA ALA A 52 11.76 -2.27 15.67
C ALA A 52 10.85 -2.56 16.88
N ASP A 53 9.54 -2.30 16.76
CA ASP A 53 8.57 -2.54 17.83
C ASP A 53 8.39 -4.04 18.13
N ILE A 54 8.36 -4.91 17.12
CA ILE A 54 8.29 -6.36 17.28
C ILE A 54 9.53 -6.86 18.02
N ASN A 55 10.69 -6.39 17.61
CA ASN A 55 11.96 -6.80 18.21
C ASN A 55 12.11 -6.30 19.65
N ALA A 56 11.65 -5.08 19.95
CA ALA A 56 11.63 -4.54 21.31
C ALA A 56 10.71 -5.38 22.21
N ALA A 57 9.59 -5.91 21.68
CA ALA A 57 8.65 -6.78 22.40
C ALA A 57 9.10 -8.24 22.53
N GLY A 58 10.31 -8.60 22.08
CA GLY A 58 10.85 -9.97 22.20
C GLY A 58 10.82 -10.78 20.90
N GLY A 59 10.39 -10.19 19.78
CA GLY A 59 10.32 -10.85 18.48
C GLY A 59 9.04 -11.66 18.27
N VAL A 60 9.07 -12.54 17.29
CA VAL A 60 7.98 -13.48 16.97
C VAL A 60 8.34 -14.86 17.49
N ASN A 61 7.53 -15.43 18.35
CA ASN A 61 7.80 -16.71 19.02
C ASN A 61 9.20 -16.77 19.68
N GLY A 62 9.67 -15.62 20.25
CA GLY A 62 10.99 -15.50 20.88
C GLY A 62 12.16 -15.30 19.92
N GLN A 63 11.91 -15.21 18.63
CA GLN A 63 12.93 -14.98 17.61
C GLN A 63 12.89 -13.54 17.09
N LYS A 64 14.05 -12.91 16.95
CA LYS A 64 14.16 -11.59 16.35
C LYS A 64 13.84 -11.63 14.86
N VAL A 65 13.30 -10.53 14.35
CA VAL A 65 12.95 -10.35 12.95
C VAL A 65 14.05 -9.51 12.27
N GLU A 66 14.52 -9.97 11.13
CA GLU A 66 15.44 -9.27 10.22
C GLU A 66 14.66 -8.77 9.01
N LEU A 67 14.79 -7.48 8.69
CA LEU A 67 14.09 -6.83 7.57
C LEU A 67 15.05 -6.63 6.40
N SER A 68 14.67 -7.10 5.23
CA SER A 68 15.28 -6.75 3.94
C SER A 68 14.39 -5.77 3.19
N ILE A 69 14.99 -4.88 2.40
CA ILE A 69 14.28 -3.95 1.53
C ILE A 69 14.51 -4.37 0.08
N GLY A 70 13.42 -4.48 -0.69
CA GLY A 70 13.47 -4.81 -2.12
C GLY A 70 12.92 -3.67 -2.96
N ASP A 71 13.61 -3.36 -4.07
CA ASP A 71 13.19 -2.32 -5.02
C ASP A 71 12.64 -2.95 -6.29
N ASP A 72 11.35 -2.74 -6.56
CA ASP A 72 10.69 -3.18 -7.79
C ASP A 72 10.42 -2.04 -8.79
N ALA A 73 10.75 -0.80 -8.43
CA ALA A 73 10.52 0.41 -9.23
C ALA A 73 9.11 0.51 -9.87
N CYS A 74 8.09 -0.19 -9.35
CA CYS A 74 6.78 -0.41 -9.98
C CYS A 74 6.84 -1.11 -11.35
N ASP A 75 7.95 -1.72 -11.71
CA ASP A 75 8.12 -2.47 -12.96
C ASP A 75 7.83 -3.96 -12.74
N PRO A 76 6.90 -4.58 -13.51
CA PRO A 76 6.54 -5.99 -13.34
C PRO A 76 7.71 -6.97 -13.53
N LYS A 77 8.67 -6.66 -14.40
CA LYS A 77 9.84 -7.52 -14.63
C LYS A 77 10.80 -7.43 -13.46
N GLN A 78 11.05 -6.20 -12.97
CA GLN A 78 11.89 -5.99 -11.79
C GLN A 78 11.23 -6.61 -10.54
N ALA A 79 9.90 -6.50 -10.39
CA ALA A 79 9.16 -7.16 -9.32
C ALA A 79 9.36 -8.68 -9.32
N THR A 80 9.34 -9.31 -10.50
CA THR A 80 9.64 -10.73 -10.66
C THR A 80 11.08 -11.07 -10.22
N ALA A 81 12.06 -10.24 -10.62
CA ALA A 81 13.46 -10.43 -10.23
C ALA A 81 13.65 -10.29 -8.71
N VAL A 82 13.05 -9.26 -8.11
CA VAL A 82 13.09 -9.04 -6.66
C VAL A 82 12.39 -10.17 -5.91
N ALA A 83 11.26 -10.66 -6.39
CA ALA A 83 10.57 -11.79 -5.77
C ALA A 83 11.46 -13.04 -5.72
N ASN A 84 12.15 -13.36 -6.82
CA ASN A 84 13.12 -14.47 -6.85
C ASN A 84 14.29 -14.23 -5.89
N LYS A 85 14.74 -12.98 -5.74
CA LYS A 85 15.77 -12.64 -4.73
C LYS A 85 15.26 -12.90 -3.31
N MET A 86 14.03 -12.52 -2.97
CA MET A 86 13.44 -12.79 -1.65
C MET A 86 13.36 -14.31 -1.37
N VAL A 87 13.05 -15.11 -2.40
CA VAL A 87 13.10 -16.58 -2.31
C VAL A 87 14.52 -17.08 -1.99
N SER A 88 15.52 -16.59 -2.71
CA SER A 88 16.94 -16.95 -2.50
C SER A 88 17.44 -16.56 -1.10
N ASP A 89 16.99 -15.42 -0.60
CA ASP A 89 17.33 -14.89 0.73
C ASP A 89 16.59 -15.64 1.86
N LYS A 90 15.69 -16.57 1.52
CA LYS A 90 14.86 -17.36 2.45
C LYS A 90 13.93 -16.48 3.30
N VAL A 91 13.38 -15.45 2.71
CA VAL A 91 12.33 -14.61 3.32
C VAL A 91 11.07 -15.44 3.49
N VAL A 92 10.39 -15.31 4.63
CA VAL A 92 9.15 -16.04 4.93
C VAL A 92 7.89 -15.19 4.77
N PHE A 93 8.06 -13.87 4.75
CA PHE A 93 6.97 -12.91 4.63
C PHE A 93 7.40 -11.66 3.88
N VAL A 94 6.54 -11.15 3.00
CA VAL A 94 6.72 -9.92 2.26
C VAL A 94 5.59 -8.93 2.58
N ALA A 95 5.94 -7.78 3.16
CA ALA A 95 5.09 -6.59 3.24
C ALA A 95 5.25 -5.79 1.93
N GLY A 96 4.32 -5.95 1.03
CA GLY A 96 4.44 -5.38 -0.33
C GLY A 96 3.70 -6.23 -1.37
N HIS A 97 3.85 -5.93 -2.61
CA HIS A 97 4.43 -4.75 -3.22
C HIS A 97 3.47 -3.54 -3.11
N TYR A 98 3.93 -2.36 -3.56
CA TYR A 98 3.06 -1.20 -3.63
C TYR A 98 2.13 -1.27 -4.85
N CYS A 99 2.73 -1.33 -6.04
CA CYS A 99 2.00 -1.30 -7.30
C CYS A 99 1.31 -2.64 -7.59
N SER A 100 0.03 -2.61 -8.00
CA SER A 100 -0.71 -3.83 -8.37
C SER A 100 -0.04 -4.59 -9.51
N GLY A 101 0.59 -3.87 -10.47
CA GLY A 101 1.36 -4.47 -11.55
C GLY A 101 2.60 -5.24 -11.10
N SER A 102 3.14 -4.92 -9.92
CA SER A 102 4.24 -5.62 -9.27
C SER A 102 3.74 -6.77 -8.39
N SER A 103 2.70 -6.53 -7.57
CA SER A 103 2.15 -7.53 -6.64
C SER A 103 1.62 -8.77 -7.34
N ILE A 104 0.93 -8.60 -8.48
CA ILE A 104 0.27 -9.71 -9.19
C ILE A 104 1.29 -10.76 -9.65
N PRO A 105 2.31 -10.44 -10.47
CA PRO A 105 3.29 -11.45 -10.90
C PRO A 105 4.16 -11.96 -9.75
N ALA A 106 4.51 -11.14 -8.75
CA ALA A 106 5.28 -11.57 -7.60
C ALA A 106 4.53 -12.60 -6.74
N SER A 107 3.19 -12.48 -6.63
CA SER A 107 2.37 -13.37 -5.83
C SER A 107 2.43 -14.84 -6.29
N ASP A 108 2.59 -15.08 -7.58
CA ASP A 108 2.75 -16.44 -8.13
C ASP A 108 4.09 -17.05 -7.68
N ILE A 109 5.17 -16.26 -7.68
CA ILE A 109 6.51 -16.69 -7.22
C ILE A 109 6.49 -16.97 -5.71
N TYR A 110 5.87 -16.07 -4.92
CA TYR A 110 5.76 -16.24 -3.48
C TYR A 110 4.94 -17.47 -3.10
N LYS A 111 3.87 -17.77 -3.86
CA LYS A 111 3.09 -18.99 -3.68
C LYS A 111 3.96 -20.25 -3.80
N GLU A 112 4.70 -20.37 -4.90
CA GLU A 112 5.55 -21.54 -5.16
C GLU A 112 6.63 -21.71 -4.08
N ALA A 113 7.17 -20.59 -3.58
CA ALA A 113 8.18 -20.57 -2.52
C ALA A 113 7.59 -20.66 -1.09
N LYS A 114 6.26 -20.71 -0.95
CA LYS A 114 5.55 -20.73 0.35
C LYS A 114 5.87 -19.49 1.20
N ILE A 115 5.97 -18.33 0.58
CA ILE A 115 6.13 -17.02 1.23
C ILE A 115 4.74 -16.38 1.35
N LEU A 116 4.42 -15.84 2.52
CA LEU A 116 3.18 -15.09 2.72
C LEU A 116 3.38 -13.64 2.26
N GLN A 117 2.40 -13.11 1.52
CA GLN A 117 2.39 -11.72 1.07
C GLN A 117 1.23 -10.95 1.71
N ILE A 118 1.52 -9.77 2.28
CA ILE A 118 0.49 -8.79 2.65
C ILE A 118 0.86 -7.47 1.98
N THR A 119 0.09 -7.06 0.98
CA THR A 119 0.29 -5.75 0.38
C THR A 119 -0.41 -4.66 1.19
N PRO A 120 0.25 -3.52 1.45
CA PRO A 120 -0.40 -2.39 2.08
C PRO A 120 -1.22 -1.53 1.10
N ALA A 121 -0.98 -1.64 -0.22
CA ALA A 121 -1.39 -0.63 -1.18
C ALA A 121 -1.94 -1.17 -2.52
N SER A 122 -1.65 -2.41 -2.90
CA SER A 122 -2.16 -2.95 -4.18
C SER A 122 -3.65 -3.23 -4.09
N THR A 123 -4.45 -2.43 -4.79
CA THR A 123 -5.91 -2.43 -4.73
C THR A 123 -6.59 -3.24 -5.82
N ASN A 124 -5.86 -3.61 -6.90
CA ASN A 124 -6.45 -4.30 -8.04
C ASN A 124 -7.13 -5.62 -7.63
N ILE A 125 -8.37 -5.81 -8.08
CA ILE A 125 -9.18 -6.98 -7.73
C ILE A 125 -8.53 -8.30 -8.16
N LYS A 126 -7.79 -8.30 -9.28
CA LYS A 126 -7.14 -9.51 -9.82
C LYS A 126 -6.07 -10.08 -8.89
N LEU A 127 -5.46 -9.26 -8.03
CA LEU A 127 -4.44 -9.75 -7.11
C LEU A 127 -4.95 -10.91 -6.25
N THR A 128 -6.12 -10.76 -5.67
CA THR A 128 -6.72 -11.78 -4.79
C THR A 128 -7.68 -12.70 -5.52
N ASP A 129 -8.42 -12.22 -6.52
CA ASP A 129 -9.36 -13.05 -7.29
C ASP A 129 -8.61 -14.10 -8.12
N ASP A 130 -7.56 -13.70 -8.88
CA ASP A 130 -6.77 -14.63 -9.69
C ASP A 130 -5.91 -15.55 -8.80
N ALA A 131 -5.34 -15.02 -7.72
CA ALA A 131 -4.58 -15.80 -6.76
C ALA A 131 -5.44 -16.90 -6.14
N PHE A 132 -6.64 -16.57 -5.68
CA PHE A 132 -7.58 -17.52 -5.09
C PHE A 132 -8.03 -18.59 -6.10
N ALA A 133 -8.36 -18.17 -7.34
CA ALA A 133 -8.72 -19.09 -8.42
C ALA A 133 -7.61 -20.10 -8.75
N LYS A 134 -6.34 -19.69 -8.59
CA LYS A 134 -5.16 -20.56 -8.74
C LYS A 134 -4.83 -21.38 -7.48
N GLY A 135 -5.64 -21.30 -6.41
CA GLY A 135 -5.39 -21.96 -5.13
C GLY A 135 -4.30 -21.30 -4.30
N ASN A 136 -3.92 -20.05 -4.61
CA ASN A 136 -3.03 -19.27 -3.76
C ASN A 136 -3.84 -18.62 -2.61
N THR A 137 -3.64 -19.13 -1.41
CA THR A 137 -4.32 -18.65 -0.20
C THR A 137 -3.39 -17.88 0.74
N THR A 138 -2.21 -17.45 0.27
CA THR A 138 -1.20 -16.75 1.09
C THR A 138 -1.02 -15.28 0.70
N VAL A 139 -1.93 -14.72 -0.10
CA VAL A 139 -1.98 -13.30 -0.45
C VAL A 139 -3.05 -12.60 0.39
N PHE A 140 -2.68 -11.46 0.97
CA PHE A 140 -3.56 -10.61 1.78
C PHE A 140 -3.30 -9.13 1.46
N ARG A 141 -4.17 -8.26 1.98
CA ARG A 141 -3.96 -6.81 1.91
C ARG A 141 -4.43 -6.11 3.18
N THR A 142 -3.84 -4.96 3.50
CA THR A 142 -4.34 -4.07 4.56
C THR A 142 -5.11 -2.87 4.00
N CYS A 143 -5.10 -2.68 2.68
CA CYS A 143 -5.91 -1.70 1.94
C CYS A 143 -7.21 -2.32 1.41
N GLY A 144 -8.10 -1.47 0.89
CA GLY A 144 -9.30 -1.92 0.17
C GLY A 144 -9.01 -2.32 -1.29
N ARG A 145 -10.08 -2.49 -2.07
CA ARG A 145 -10.04 -2.96 -3.47
C ARG A 145 -10.54 -1.88 -4.44
N ASP A 146 -10.15 -1.98 -5.71
CA ASP A 146 -10.58 -1.09 -6.79
C ASP A 146 -12.11 -1.02 -6.94
N ASP A 147 -12.82 -2.13 -6.73
CA ASP A 147 -14.28 -2.17 -6.86
C ASP A 147 -14.96 -1.28 -5.79
N VAL A 148 -14.42 -1.21 -4.57
CA VAL A 148 -14.93 -0.31 -3.52
C VAL A 148 -14.54 1.14 -3.82
N GLN A 149 -13.30 1.39 -4.27
CA GLN A 149 -12.86 2.74 -4.65
C GLN A 149 -13.65 3.27 -5.85
N GLY A 150 -13.77 2.48 -6.91
CA GLY A 150 -14.52 2.85 -8.10
C GLY A 150 -15.99 3.11 -7.80
N LEU A 151 -16.61 2.32 -6.91
CA LEU A 151 -17.96 2.57 -6.42
C LEU A 151 -18.04 3.89 -5.64
N THR A 152 -17.08 4.19 -4.78
CA THR A 152 -17.05 5.43 -3.99
C THR A 152 -16.97 6.66 -4.90
N VAL A 153 -16.01 6.68 -5.84
CA VAL A 153 -15.86 7.79 -6.81
C VAL A 153 -17.06 7.88 -7.72
N GLY A 154 -17.54 6.75 -8.28
CA GLY A 154 -18.74 6.72 -9.13
C GLY A 154 -19.98 7.23 -8.41
N THR A 155 -20.19 6.85 -7.16
CA THR A 155 -21.31 7.33 -6.32
C THR A 155 -21.21 8.83 -6.05
N TYR A 156 -20.01 9.33 -5.77
CA TYR A 156 -19.76 10.76 -5.60
C TYR A 156 -20.13 11.54 -6.86
N VAL A 157 -19.66 11.11 -8.03
CA VAL A 157 -19.97 11.76 -9.31
C VAL A 157 -21.47 11.70 -9.60
N LEU A 158 -22.13 10.58 -9.39
CA LEU A 158 -23.58 10.43 -9.58
C LEU A 158 -24.38 11.35 -8.65
N LYS A 159 -23.94 11.53 -7.41
CA LYS A 159 -24.64 12.36 -6.41
C LYS A 159 -24.52 13.84 -6.71
N TRP A 160 -23.30 14.30 -7.05
CA TRP A 160 -22.98 15.73 -7.11
C TRP A 160 -22.83 16.29 -8.53
N HIS A 161 -22.65 15.41 -9.52
CA HIS A 161 -22.29 15.80 -10.90
C HIS A 161 -23.08 15.03 -11.97
N ARG A 162 -24.32 14.70 -11.69
CA ARG A 162 -25.14 13.80 -12.53
C ARG A 162 -25.29 14.24 -13.99
N ASN A 163 -25.22 15.53 -14.26
CA ASN A 163 -25.36 16.09 -15.62
C ASN A 163 -24.01 16.42 -16.28
N ALA A 164 -22.91 16.12 -15.60
CA ALA A 164 -21.57 16.41 -16.09
C ALA A 164 -21.14 15.43 -17.21
N LYS A 165 -20.36 15.94 -18.14
CA LYS A 165 -19.64 15.10 -19.10
C LYS A 165 -18.38 14.60 -18.48
N VAL A 166 -18.26 13.29 -18.31
CA VAL A 166 -17.13 12.63 -17.63
C VAL A 166 -16.17 12.05 -18.65
N ALA A 167 -14.88 12.41 -18.51
CA ALA A 167 -13.79 11.65 -19.10
C ALA A 167 -13.19 10.73 -18.04
N ILE A 168 -13.04 9.45 -18.35
CA ILE A 168 -12.30 8.49 -17.55
C ILE A 168 -10.96 8.24 -18.26
N LEU A 169 -9.88 8.51 -17.57
CA LEU A 169 -8.52 8.35 -18.07
C LEU A 169 -7.79 7.27 -17.27
N HIS A 170 -6.87 6.53 -17.92
CA HIS A 170 -6.03 5.57 -17.20
C HIS A 170 -4.65 5.42 -17.82
N ASP A 171 -3.66 5.10 -16.98
CA ASP A 171 -2.24 4.97 -17.33
C ASP A 171 -1.85 3.59 -17.92
N LYS A 172 -2.81 2.75 -18.26
CA LYS A 172 -2.64 1.36 -18.73
C LYS A 172 -2.12 0.38 -17.68
N SER A 173 -1.66 0.83 -16.51
CA SER A 173 -1.26 -0.07 -15.44
C SER A 173 -2.44 -0.92 -14.95
N PRO A 174 -2.19 -2.09 -14.36
CA PRO A 174 -3.25 -2.87 -13.71
C PRO A 174 -4.05 -2.06 -12.68
N TYR A 175 -3.38 -1.19 -11.89
CA TYR A 175 -4.04 -0.30 -10.94
C TYR A 175 -4.90 0.76 -11.62
N GLY A 176 -4.29 1.63 -12.44
CA GLY A 176 -5.02 2.77 -13.01
C GLY A 176 -6.18 2.33 -13.91
N LYS A 177 -5.98 1.25 -14.69
CA LYS A 177 -7.06 0.66 -15.48
C LYS A 177 -8.12 0.01 -14.57
N GLY A 178 -7.74 -0.62 -13.48
CA GLY A 178 -8.65 -1.27 -12.53
C GLY A 178 -9.64 -0.27 -11.93
N VAL A 179 -9.16 0.80 -11.30
CA VAL A 179 -10.02 1.84 -10.69
C VAL A 179 -10.86 2.58 -11.75
N ALA A 180 -10.33 2.77 -12.97
CA ALA A 180 -11.06 3.37 -14.09
C ALA A 180 -12.23 2.48 -14.54
N ASP A 181 -11.98 1.18 -14.73
CA ASP A 181 -13.01 0.21 -15.15
C ASP A 181 -14.12 0.10 -14.08
N GLU A 182 -13.77 0.02 -12.80
CA GLU A 182 -14.77 -0.08 -11.72
C GLU A 182 -15.57 1.21 -11.56
N THR A 183 -14.95 2.40 -11.76
CA THR A 183 -15.70 3.66 -11.77
C THR A 183 -16.66 3.74 -12.95
N LYS A 184 -16.21 3.36 -14.16
CA LYS A 184 -17.06 3.26 -15.34
C LYS A 184 -18.26 2.35 -15.09
N LYS A 185 -18.03 1.19 -14.50
CA LYS A 185 -19.08 0.23 -14.12
C LYS A 185 -20.08 0.83 -13.13
N ALA A 186 -19.59 1.57 -12.10
CA ALA A 186 -20.44 2.24 -11.13
C ALA A 186 -21.31 3.34 -11.77
N LEU A 187 -20.71 4.19 -12.62
CA LEU A 187 -21.44 5.24 -13.36
C LEU A 187 -22.50 4.65 -14.26
N ASN A 188 -22.16 3.61 -15.06
CA ASN A 188 -23.10 2.98 -15.98
C ASN A 188 -24.26 2.29 -15.25
N LYS A 189 -23.99 1.63 -14.13
CA LYS A 189 -25.02 1.07 -13.24
C LYS A 189 -25.94 2.15 -12.69
N GLY A 190 -25.42 3.34 -12.41
CA GLY A 190 -26.19 4.52 -11.98
C GLY A 190 -26.89 5.27 -13.11
N GLY A 191 -26.86 4.77 -14.35
CA GLY A 191 -27.51 5.37 -15.52
C GLY A 191 -26.76 6.57 -16.11
N MET A 192 -25.47 6.74 -15.81
CA MET A 192 -24.59 7.77 -16.37
C MET A 192 -23.51 7.11 -17.21
N ARG A 193 -23.34 7.58 -18.46
CA ARG A 193 -22.27 7.09 -19.33
C ARG A 193 -21.16 8.14 -19.44
N GLU A 194 -19.93 7.66 -19.41
CA GLU A 194 -18.76 8.48 -19.70
C GLU A 194 -18.81 9.02 -21.15
N ALA A 195 -18.39 10.27 -21.33
CA ALA A 195 -18.24 10.89 -22.63
C ALA A 195 -16.93 10.51 -23.32
N MET A 196 -15.92 10.14 -22.52
CA MET A 196 -14.60 9.67 -22.99
C MET A 196 -14.09 8.57 -22.07
N TYR A 197 -13.40 7.58 -22.66
CA TYR A 197 -12.59 6.59 -21.96
C TYR A 197 -11.27 6.43 -22.71
N GLU A 198 -10.19 6.97 -22.15
CA GLU A 198 -8.93 7.13 -22.86
C GLU A 198 -7.74 6.65 -22.01
N ALA A 199 -6.73 6.14 -22.70
CA ALA A 199 -5.48 5.75 -22.08
C ALA A 199 -4.37 6.77 -22.36
N TYR A 200 -3.46 6.93 -21.40
CA TYR A 200 -2.20 7.66 -21.55
C TYR A 200 -1.05 6.77 -21.09
N ASN A 201 0.21 7.21 -21.26
CA ASN A 201 1.34 6.50 -20.65
C ASN A 201 1.77 7.27 -19.40
N ASP A 202 2.10 6.54 -18.34
CA ASP A 202 2.55 7.11 -17.06
C ASP A 202 3.86 7.91 -17.18
N THR A 203 4.60 7.68 -18.26
CA THR A 203 5.84 8.40 -18.61
C THR A 203 5.62 9.61 -19.50
N ASP A 204 4.37 9.88 -19.96
CA ASP A 204 4.05 11.03 -20.76
C ASP A 204 4.36 12.33 -19.99
N LYS A 205 5.00 13.29 -20.68
CA LYS A 205 5.35 14.60 -20.10
C LYS A 205 4.53 15.74 -20.71
N ASP A 206 3.82 15.47 -21.81
CA ASP A 206 2.95 16.43 -22.50
C ASP A 206 1.56 15.83 -22.69
N PHE A 207 0.58 16.47 -22.11
CA PHE A 207 -0.83 16.10 -22.18
C PHE A 207 -1.65 17.02 -23.08
N THR A 208 -1.01 17.92 -23.83
CA THR A 208 -1.69 18.95 -24.65
C THR A 208 -2.73 18.35 -25.59
N ALA A 209 -2.39 17.27 -26.29
CA ALA A 209 -3.33 16.62 -27.22
C ALA A 209 -4.57 16.05 -26.48
N LEU A 210 -4.36 15.41 -25.33
CA LEU A 210 -5.44 14.84 -24.51
C LEU A 210 -6.31 15.95 -23.92
N ILE A 211 -5.71 17.03 -23.41
CA ILE A 211 -6.42 18.22 -22.89
C ILE A 211 -7.27 18.85 -23.97
N ASN A 212 -6.72 19.05 -25.19
CA ASN A 212 -7.49 19.60 -26.31
C ASN A 212 -8.68 18.72 -26.70
N LYS A 213 -8.50 17.40 -26.70
CA LYS A 213 -9.59 16.43 -26.93
C LYS A 213 -10.70 16.57 -25.88
N MET A 214 -10.34 16.68 -24.60
CA MET A 214 -11.30 16.89 -23.50
C MET A 214 -12.01 18.25 -23.62
N LYS A 215 -11.29 19.33 -23.98
CA LYS A 215 -11.90 20.66 -24.21
C LYS A 215 -12.91 20.63 -25.35
N GLN A 216 -12.59 19.98 -26.48
CA GLN A 216 -13.51 19.84 -27.62
C GLN A 216 -14.76 19.01 -27.24
N ALA A 217 -14.60 17.96 -26.43
CA ALA A 217 -15.70 17.16 -25.90
C ALA A 217 -16.50 17.88 -24.82
N LYS A 218 -16.04 19.06 -24.35
CA LYS A 218 -16.63 19.83 -23.24
C LYS A 218 -16.75 19.00 -21.96
N ILE A 219 -15.64 18.38 -21.57
CA ILE A 219 -15.59 17.56 -20.36
C ILE A 219 -15.63 18.47 -19.13
N ASP A 220 -16.47 18.10 -18.17
CA ASP A 220 -16.65 18.78 -16.89
C ASP A 220 -15.86 18.09 -15.76
N ILE A 221 -15.77 16.75 -15.83
CA ILE A 221 -15.11 15.91 -14.82
C ILE A 221 -14.07 15.02 -15.49
N ILE A 222 -12.87 15.00 -14.92
CA ILE A 222 -11.80 14.05 -15.24
C ILE A 222 -11.72 13.04 -14.10
N VAL A 223 -12.04 11.78 -14.34
CA VAL A 223 -11.69 10.67 -13.43
C VAL A 223 -10.34 10.14 -13.86
N LEU A 224 -9.35 10.20 -12.97
CA LEU A 224 -7.96 9.83 -13.28
C LEU A 224 -7.56 8.53 -12.59
N GLY A 225 -7.49 7.43 -13.33
CA GLY A 225 -6.86 6.18 -12.93
C GLY A 225 -5.38 6.21 -13.24
N GLY A 226 -4.56 6.36 -12.21
CA GLY A 226 -3.11 6.45 -12.33
C GLY A 226 -2.46 7.09 -11.12
N TYR A 227 -1.17 7.35 -11.23
CA TYR A 227 -0.34 7.79 -10.12
C TYR A 227 -0.13 9.30 -10.08
N HIS A 228 0.37 9.79 -8.95
CA HIS A 228 0.53 11.20 -8.62
C HIS A 228 1.38 11.99 -9.63
N THR A 229 2.45 11.41 -10.18
CA THR A 229 3.38 12.14 -11.08
C THR A 229 2.68 12.59 -12.36
N ALA A 230 2.05 11.66 -13.08
CA ALA A 230 1.30 11.96 -14.30
C ALA A 230 0.06 12.82 -13.98
N GLY A 231 -0.63 12.52 -12.88
CA GLY A 231 -1.79 13.28 -12.40
C GLY A 231 -1.46 14.75 -12.14
N ALA A 232 -0.33 15.02 -11.48
CA ALA A 232 0.15 16.37 -11.20
C ALA A 232 0.47 17.16 -12.48
N LEU A 233 1.13 16.51 -13.45
CA LEU A 233 1.44 17.13 -14.74
C LEU A 233 0.17 17.40 -15.56
N LEU A 234 -0.75 16.45 -15.60
CA LEU A 234 -2.02 16.61 -16.33
C LEU A 234 -2.83 17.77 -15.77
N ILE A 235 -3.01 17.84 -14.43
CA ILE A 235 -3.80 18.93 -13.84
C ILE A 235 -3.12 20.29 -14.02
N LYS A 236 -1.79 20.35 -13.87
CA LYS A 236 -1.02 21.58 -14.09
C LYS A 236 -1.19 22.09 -15.52
N GLN A 237 -0.93 21.27 -16.52
CA GLN A 237 -1.09 21.63 -17.93
C GLN A 237 -2.54 21.96 -18.28
N SER A 238 -3.53 21.30 -17.67
CA SER A 238 -4.94 21.63 -17.82
C SER A 238 -5.21 23.07 -17.38
N ARG A 239 -4.75 23.48 -16.21
CA ARG A 239 -4.94 24.84 -15.69
C ARG A 239 -4.19 25.90 -16.51
N GLU A 240 -2.94 25.61 -16.91
CA GLU A 240 -2.13 26.47 -17.79
C GLU A 240 -2.80 26.72 -19.15
N GLN A 241 -3.55 25.75 -19.66
CA GLN A 241 -4.32 25.87 -20.90
C GLN A 241 -5.74 26.39 -20.69
N GLY A 242 -6.08 26.91 -19.52
CA GLY A 242 -7.41 27.44 -19.21
C GLY A 242 -8.53 26.35 -19.17
N PHE A 243 -8.18 25.09 -18.98
CA PHE A 243 -9.14 24.00 -18.86
C PHE A 243 -9.51 23.75 -17.40
N GLY A 244 -10.73 24.14 -17.02
CA GLY A 244 -11.21 24.16 -15.64
C GLY A 244 -11.90 22.88 -15.15
N ALA A 245 -11.92 21.78 -15.92
CA ALA A 245 -12.58 20.54 -15.50
C ALA A 245 -12.12 20.08 -14.10
N GLN A 246 -13.09 19.58 -13.31
CA GLN A 246 -12.81 19.00 -11.99
C GLN A 246 -12.09 17.67 -12.15
N MET A 247 -10.93 17.50 -11.50
CA MET A 247 -10.26 16.21 -11.43
C MET A 247 -10.68 15.46 -10.17
N VAL A 248 -10.96 14.19 -10.33
CA VAL A 248 -11.19 13.22 -9.26
C VAL A 248 -10.25 12.04 -9.49
N GLY A 249 -9.30 11.83 -8.59
CA GLY A 249 -8.38 10.70 -8.62
C GLY A 249 -8.67 9.68 -7.52
N PHE A 250 -7.68 8.87 -7.28
CA PHE A 250 -7.73 7.77 -6.31
C PHE A 250 -6.55 7.86 -5.34
N ASP A 251 -6.39 6.84 -4.52
CA ASP A 251 -5.44 6.74 -3.43
C ASP A 251 -3.97 7.00 -3.81
N ALA A 252 -3.57 6.69 -5.04
CA ALA A 252 -2.21 6.98 -5.51
C ALA A 252 -1.92 8.49 -5.76
N LEU A 253 -2.85 9.38 -5.44
CA LEU A 253 -2.58 10.82 -5.33
C LEU A 253 -2.20 11.24 -3.90
N GLU A 254 -2.26 10.33 -2.90
CA GLU A 254 -1.94 10.67 -1.51
C GLU A 254 -0.43 10.64 -1.24
N ASP A 255 0.24 11.65 -1.78
CA ASP A 255 1.63 11.98 -1.47
C ASP A 255 1.88 13.46 -1.64
N ALA A 256 2.70 14.07 -0.76
CA ALA A 256 3.05 15.49 -0.82
C ALA A 256 3.72 15.87 -2.16
N GLU A 257 4.32 14.92 -2.86
CA GLU A 257 4.93 15.13 -4.17
C GLU A 257 3.88 15.51 -5.23
N PHE A 258 2.63 15.03 -5.11
CA PHE A 258 1.53 15.47 -5.97
C PHE A 258 1.36 16.99 -5.97
N ALA A 259 1.26 17.58 -4.77
CA ALA A 259 1.15 19.02 -4.63
C ALA A 259 2.45 19.76 -5.01
N LYS A 260 3.60 19.18 -4.71
CA LYS A 260 4.90 19.75 -5.08
C LYS A 260 5.07 19.85 -6.59
N LEU A 261 4.68 18.83 -7.35
CA LEU A 261 4.79 18.81 -8.81
C LEU A 261 3.71 19.64 -9.50
N GLY A 262 2.48 19.56 -9.03
CA GLY A 262 1.35 20.24 -9.65
C GLY A 262 1.16 21.68 -9.18
N GLY A 263 1.78 22.07 -8.05
CA GLY A 263 1.68 23.41 -7.47
C GLY A 263 0.23 23.81 -7.17
N ALA A 264 -0.10 25.08 -7.37
CA ALA A 264 -1.43 25.61 -7.13
C ALA A 264 -2.54 24.92 -7.96
N ALA A 265 -2.19 24.27 -9.07
CA ALA A 265 -3.16 23.58 -9.92
C ALA A 265 -3.80 22.35 -9.22
N THR A 266 -3.16 21.83 -8.17
CA THR A 266 -3.72 20.72 -7.39
C THR A 266 -4.84 21.16 -6.45
N ASN A 267 -4.95 22.45 -6.13
CA ASN A 267 -6.03 22.94 -5.29
C ASN A 267 -7.40 22.64 -5.92
N GLY A 268 -8.26 22.00 -5.13
CA GLY A 268 -9.57 21.57 -5.58
C GLY A 268 -9.58 20.18 -6.23
N VAL A 269 -8.46 19.53 -6.48
CA VAL A 269 -8.45 18.13 -6.95
C VAL A 269 -9.02 17.25 -5.86
N LEU A 270 -9.96 16.38 -6.24
CA LEU A 270 -10.56 15.38 -5.36
C LEU A 270 -9.85 14.04 -5.53
N MET A 271 -9.87 13.23 -4.48
CA MET A 271 -9.41 11.85 -4.54
C MET A 271 -10.12 10.97 -3.51
N SER A 272 -10.20 9.67 -3.77
CA SER A 272 -10.60 8.69 -2.76
C SER A 272 -9.37 8.19 -2.00
N PHE A 273 -9.49 8.07 -0.69
CA PHE A 273 -8.48 7.46 0.18
C PHE A 273 -9.18 6.81 1.38
N PRO A 274 -8.62 5.75 1.99
CA PRO A 274 -9.13 5.27 3.28
C PRO A 274 -9.06 6.36 4.34
N PRO A 275 -9.82 6.25 5.45
CA PRO A 275 -9.65 7.15 6.59
C PRO A 275 -8.18 7.22 7.00
N LYS A 276 -7.65 8.43 7.14
CA LYS A 276 -6.25 8.66 7.45
C LYS A 276 -5.89 8.13 8.83
N ALA A 277 -5.09 7.09 8.84
CA ALA A 277 -4.71 6.40 10.09
C ALA A 277 -3.85 7.29 11.01
N GLU A 278 -3.09 8.22 10.43
CA GLU A 278 -2.28 9.20 11.16
C GLU A 278 -3.13 10.24 11.93
N ASP A 279 -4.37 10.45 11.51
CA ASP A 279 -5.31 11.37 12.15
C ASP A 279 -6.14 10.68 13.26
N ASP A 280 -6.09 9.36 13.39
CA ASP A 280 -6.79 8.62 14.44
C ASP A 280 -6.08 8.87 15.80
N PRO A 281 -6.77 9.43 16.82
CA PRO A 281 -6.18 9.67 18.14
C PRO A 281 -5.54 8.44 18.79
N LYS A 282 -6.02 7.22 18.49
CA LYS A 282 -5.42 5.99 19.01
C LYS A 282 -3.98 5.79 18.52
N ASN A 283 -3.62 6.36 17.37
CA ASN A 283 -2.30 6.26 16.78
C ASN A 283 -1.34 7.38 17.21
N ALA A 284 -1.78 8.32 18.07
CA ALA A 284 -0.97 9.49 18.46
C ALA A 284 0.44 9.12 18.98
N ALA A 285 0.54 8.05 19.78
CA ALA A 285 1.83 7.56 20.28
C ALA A 285 2.72 6.98 19.16
N LEU A 286 2.12 6.27 18.20
CA LEU A 286 2.83 5.72 17.04
C LEU A 286 3.29 6.84 16.09
N VAL A 287 2.39 7.78 15.78
CA VAL A 287 2.72 8.97 14.97
C VAL A 287 3.86 9.76 15.61
N LYS A 288 3.82 9.93 16.95
CA LYS A 288 4.93 10.59 17.68
C LYS A 288 6.26 9.84 17.49
N LYS A 289 6.28 8.50 17.52
CA LYS A 289 7.52 7.73 17.27
C LYS A 289 8.11 8.03 15.89
N PHE A 290 7.27 8.11 14.84
CA PHE A 290 7.74 8.47 13.50
C PHE A 290 8.29 9.90 13.46
N ARG A 291 7.61 10.86 14.10
CA ARG A 291 8.08 12.25 14.18
C ARG A 291 9.38 12.39 14.96
N ASP A 292 9.57 11.64 16.05
CA ASP A 292 10.81 11.59 16.80
C ASP A 292 11.96 11.05 15.91
N ALA A 293 11.65 10.10 15.01
CA ALA A 293 12.56 9.60 13.97
C ALA A 293 12.68 10.53 12.74
N LYS A 294 12.18 11.79 12.84
CA LYS A 294 12.24 12.82 11.78
C LYS A 294 11.52 12.42 10.49
N TYR A 295 10.43 11.68 10.62
CA TYR A 295 9.58 11.28 9.51
C TYR A 295 8.11 11.57 9.84
N GLU A 296 7.38 12.27 8.95
CA GLU A 296 5.94 12.46 9.07
C GLU A 296 5.23 11.29 8.40
N PRO A 297 4.55 10.42 9.15
CA PRO A 297 3.87 9.29 8.55
C PRO A 297 2.65 9.78 7.76
N ALA A 298 2.58 9.38 6.51
CA ALA A 298 1.47 9.71 5.61
C ALA A 298 1.19 8.54 4.68
N GLY A 299 0.08 8.60 3.99
CA GLY A 299 -0.28 7.62 2.96
C GLY A 299 -0.25 6.20 3.50
N TYR A 300 0.56 5.36 2.88
CA TYR A 300 0.63 3.93 3.18
C TYR A 300 1.64 3.55 4.29
N THR A 301 2.24 4.51 4.98
CA THR A 301 3.18 4.25 6.08
C THR A 301 2.57 3.38 7.18
N LEU A 302 1.40 3.78 7.69
CA LEU A 302 0.74 3.03 8.77
C LEU A 302 0.07 1.75 8.26
N PHE A 303 -0.31 1.67 7.00
CA PHE A 303 -0.79 0.45 6.36
C PHE A 303 0.31 -0.61 6.29
N THR A 304 1.55 -0.19 5.97
CA THR A 304 2.70 -1.10 5.95
C THR A 304 3.10 -1.53 7.36
N TYR A 305 3.10 -0.59 8.30
CA TYR A 305 3.29 -0.92 9.72
C TYR A 305 2.27 -1.98 10.17
N ALA A 306 1.00 -1.78 9.83
CA ALA A 306 -0.08 -2.72 10.15
C ALA A 306 0.15 -4.09 9.49
N ALA A 307 0.56 -4.16 8.22
CA ALA A 307 0.82 -5.41 7.52
C ALA A 307 1.87 -6.27 8.24
N VAL A 308 2.98 -5.65 8.66
CA VAL A 308 4.05 -6.34 9.41
C VAL A 308 3.60 -6.75 10.80
N LYS A 309 2.87 -5.88 11.52
CA LYS A 309 2.37 -6.16 12.87
C LYS A 309 1.35 -7.29 12.88
N VAL A 310 0.41 -7.27 11.93
CA VAL A 310 -0.64 -8.31 11.81
C VAL A 310 -0.04 -9.65 11.42
N TRP A 311 0.96 -9.68 10.51
CA TRP A 311 1.71 -10.88 10.23
C TRP A 311 2.37 -11.45 11.49
N ALA A 312 3.06 -10.62 12.27
CA ALA A 312 3.76 -11.05 13.48
C ALA A 312 2.80 -11.60 14.53
N GLU A 313 1.66 -10.96 14.73
CA GLU A 313 0.62 -11.41 15.64
C GLU A 313 0.01 -12.75 15.19
N ALA A 314 -0.30 -12.87 13.89
CA ALA A 314 -0.83 -14.11 13.32
C ALA A 314 0.18 -15.26 13.43
N ALA A 315 1.46 -15.00 13.18
CA ALA A 315 2.53 -16.00 13.34
C ALA A 315 2.70 -16.43 14.81
N THR A 316 2.55 -15.50 15.74
CA THR A 316 2.57 -15.78 17.17
C THR A 316 1.37 -16.64 17.60
N LYS A 317 0.16 -16.28 17.15
CA LYS A 317 -1.07 -17.08 17.39
C LYS A 317 -0.97 -18.49 16.78
N ALA A 318 -0.41 -18.59 15.57
CA ALA A 318 -0.17 -19.87 14.90
C ALA A 318 0.99 -20.67 15.50
N LYS A 319 1.81 -20.08 16.38
CA LYS A 319 3.09 -20.66 16.87
C LYS A 319 3.97 -21.16 15.71
N SER A 320 3.95 -20.46 14.58
CA SER A 320 4.61 -20.88 13.34
C SER A 320 4.84 -19.69 12.43
N ILE A 321 5.88 -19.77 11.60
CA ILE A 321 6.14 -18.81 10.50
C ILE A 321 5.79 -19.41 9.12
N GLU A 322 5.26 -20.63 9.09
CA GLU A 322 4.83 -21.26 7.84
C GLU A 322 3.65 -20.50 7.23
N ALA A 323 3.77 -20.11 5.97
CA ALA A 323 2.79 -19.28 5.27
C ALA A 323 1.35 -19.81 5.40
N ALA A 324 1.13 -21.11 5.23
CA ALA A 324 -0.20 -21.71 5.31
C ALA A 324 -0.82 -21.61 6.72
N LYS A 325 -0.02 -21.82 7.78
CA LYS A 325 -0.49 -21.72 9.17
C LYS A 325 -0.79 -20.28 9.56
N VAL A 326 0.09 -19.35 9.14
CA VAL A 326 -0.12 -17.91 9.37
C VAL A 326 -1.35 -17.43 8.60
N ALA A 327 -1.51 -17.83 7.35
CA ALA A 327 -2.69 -17.50 6.53
C ALA A 327 -4.00 -18.01 7.14
N ALA A 328 -4.00 -19.22 7.72
CA ALA A 328 -5.15 -19.75 8.45
C ALA A 328 -5.47 -18.91 9.70
N ALA A 329 -4.45 -18.50 10.46
CA ALA A 329 -4.62 -17.63 11.63
C ALA A 329 -5.14 -16.23 11.23
N LEU A 330 -4.66 -15.65 10.11
CA LEU A 330 -5.16 -14.38 9.58
C LEU A 330 -6.66 -14.45 9.25
N ARG A 331 -7.13 -15.52 8.61
CA ARG A 331 -8.56 -15.66 8.25
C ARG A 331 -9.45 -15.92 9.46
N ALA A 332 -8.94 -16.60 10.47
CA ALA A 332 -9.70 -16.93 11.68
C ALA A 332 -9.77 -15.79 12.70
N GLY A 333 -8.85 -14.81 12.59
CA GLY A 333 -8.66 -13.76 13.59
C GLY A 333 -9.31 -12.42 13.25
N THR A 334 -9.43 -11.60 14.29
CA THR A 334 -9.57 -10.15 14.19
C THR A 334 -8.32 -9.55 14.80
N PHE A 335 -7.72 -8.58 14.12
CA PHE A 335 -6.48 -7.95 14.51
C PHE A 335 -6.71 -6.46 14.71
N ASP A 336 -6.46 -5.97 15.92
CA ASP A 336 -6.44 -4.53 16.14
C ASP A 336 -5.16 -3.95 15.54
N SER A 337 -5.32 -2.99 14.66
CA SER A 337 -4.20 -2.44 13.91
C SER A 337 -4.22 -0.92 13.84
N ALA A 338 -3.11 -0.34 13.42
CA ALA A 338 -3.03 1.11 13.20
C ALA A 338 -4.04 1.63 12.17
N VAL A 339 -4.50 0.78 11.25
CA VAL A 339 -5.49 1.14 10.22
C VAL A 339 -6.90 0.67 10.54
N GLY A 340 -7.18 0.39 11.80
CA GLY A 340 -8.45 -0.15 12.27
C GLY A 340 -8.42 -1.68 12.44
N PRO A 341 -9.55 -2.27 12.85
CA PRO A 341 -9.64 -3.71 13.00
C PRO A 341 -9.61 -4.40 11.65
N LEU A 342 -8.68 -5.35 11.49
CA LEU A 342 -8.51 -6.14 10.27
C LEU A 342 -9.11 -7.53 10.44
N THR A 343 -10.04 -7.88 9.57
CA THR A 343 -10.60 -9.21 9.37
C THR A 343 -10.55 -9.54 7.90
N TYR A 344 -10.28 -10.80 7.58
CA TYR A 344 -10.05 -11.23 6.20
C TYR A 344 -11.15 -12.16 5.70
N ASP A 345 -11.46 -12.06 4.42
CA ASP A 345 -12.30 -13.04 3.72
C ASP A 345 -11.47 -14.24 3.24
N GLN A 346 -12.11 -15.14 2.50
CA GLN A 346 -11.45 -16.36 1.99
C GLN A 346 -10.34 -16.06 0.96
N LYS A 347 -10.42 -14.92 0.27
CA LYS A 347 -9.43 -14.51 -0.74
C LYS A 347 -8.23 -13.79 -0.12
N GLY A 348 -8.37 -13.31 1.13
CA GLY A 348 -7.36 -12.48 1.80
C GLY A 348 -7.61 -10.98 1.69
N ASP A 349 -8.79 -10.59 1.24
CA ASP A 349 -9.23 -9.20 1.24
C ASP A 349 -9.75 -8.80 2.62
N ILE A 350 -9.55 -7.54 3.02
CA ILE A 350 -10.16 -7.02 4.25
C ILE A 350 -11.68 -6.93 4.05
N LYS A 351 -12.42 -7.28 5.12
CA LYS A 351 -13.87 -7.13 5.13
C LYS A 351 -14.24 -5.67 5.41
N ASN A 352 -15.25 -5.17 4.67
CA ASN A 352 -15.82 -3.83 4.86
C ASN A 352 -14.79 -2.68 4.76
N PRO A 353 -13.96 -2.62 3.69
CA PRO A 353 -13.09 -1.48 3.48
C PRO A 353 -13.92 -0.20 3.29
N VAL A 354 -13.40 0.91 3.81
CA VAL A 354 -14.03 2.23 3.68
C VAL A 354 -13.10 3.14 2.89
N TYR A 355 -13.68 3.93 1.99
CA TYR A 355 -13.02 5.01 1.29
C TYR A 355 -13.85 6.28 1.45
N ASP A 356 -13.19 7.38 1.79
CA ASP A 356 -13.75 8.73 1.84
C ASP A 356 -13.24 9.55 0.67
N ILE A 357 -13.91 10.66 0.36
CA ILE A 357 -13.44 11.63 -0.63
C ILE A 357 -12.69 12.74 0.10
N TYR A 358 -11.48 13.02 -0.38
CA TYR A 358 -10.60 14.08 0.09
C TYR A 358 -10.46 15.16 -0.98
N ILE A 359 -10.09 16.36 -0.56
CA ILE A 359 -9.81 17.48 -1.44
C ILE A 359 -8.40 18.01 -1.17
N TRP A 360 -7.62 18.20 -2.21
CA TRP A 360 -6.32 18.86 -2.13
C TRP A 360 -6.50 20.36 -1.95
N LYS A 361 -5.88 20.92 -0.93
CA LYS A 361 -5.87 22.35 -0.62
C LYS A 361 -4.56 22.73 0.05
N ASP A 362 -3.87 23.74 -0.50
CA ASP A 362 -2.63 24.30 0.05
C ASP A 362 -1.57 23.23 0.39
N GLY A 363 -1.40 22.27 -0.51
CA GLY A 363 -0.42 21.19 -0.40
C GLY A 363 -0.82 20.04 0.55
N LYS A 364 -2.07 20.00 1.00
CA LYS A 364 -2.59 18.94 1.88
C LYS A 364 -3.90 18.38 1.34
N SER A 365 -4.09 17.08 1.51
CA SER A 365 -5.37 16.45 1.28
C SER A 365 -6.21 16.48 2.56
N LEU A 366 -7.38 17.07 2.50
CA LEU A 366 -8.30 17.29 3.62
C LEU A 366 -9.61 16.53 3.37
N PRO A 367 -10.28 16.01 4.41
CA PRO A 367 -11.59 15.40 4.25
C PRO A 367 -12.59 16.39 3.62
N THR A 368 -13.41 15.93 2.67
CA THR A 368 -14.53 16.76 2.19
C THR A 368 -15.65 16.77 3.23
N PRO A 369 -16.42 17.86 3.35
CA PRO A 369 -17.65 17.87 4.15
C PRO A 369 -18.60 16.75 3.69
N LYS A 370 -19.17 16.03 4.64
CA LYS A 370 -20.12 14.92 4.38
C LYS A 370 -21.47 15.42 3.89
#